data_054f31df4399c41e0e10ac1694e1470d
#
_entry.id   054f31df4399c41e0e10ac1694e1470d
#
_cell.length_a   1.000
_cell.length_b   1.000
_cell.length_c   1.000
_cell.angle_alpha   90.00
_cell.angle_beta   90.00
_cell.angle_gamma   90.00
#
_symmetry.space_group_name_H-M   'P 1'
#
loop_
_entity.id
_entity.type
_entity.pdbx_description
1 polymer ?
#
loop_
_entity_poly.entity_id
_entity_poly.type
_entity_poly.pdbx_seq_one_letter_code
_entity_poly.pdbx_strand_id
1 'polypeptide(L)'
;AGLVAVTGMIATATFRTDAMAKAADESAAGATDLADFLVRAGMPFRDAHAVVANVVRESIDTGQTLAEVTSEAEHLGADAAALLAPGVGIQLRSSPGASGPGPVAIQLESATSALAELKANLP
;
A
#
# COMPACT_ATOMS: atom_id res chain seq x y z
N ALA A 1 24.08 26.28 -1.78
CA ALA A 1 23.52 26.28 -0.40
C ALA A 1 22.38 25.24 -0.25
N GLY A 2 21.41 25.17 -1.17
CA GLY A 2 20.26 24.27 -1.05
C GLY A 2 20.59 22.77 -0.99
N LEU A 3 21.50 22.29 -1.83
CA LEU A 3 21.89 20.88 -1.87
C LEU A 3 22.52 20.40 -0.55
N VAL A 4 23.36 21.25 0.07
CA VAL A 4 23.97 20.95 1.37
C VAL A 4 22.93 20.81 2.47
N ALA A 5 21.92 21.72 2.46
CA ALA A 5 20.82 21.66 3.42
C ALA A 5 20.00 20.35 3.27
N VAL A 6 19.63 19.98 2.03
CA VAL A 6 18.90 18.73 1.75
C VAL A 6 19.72 17.50 2.16
N THR A 7 21.02 17.48 1.87
CA THR A 7 21.90 16.41 2.32
C THR A 7 21.91 16.27 3.84
N GLY A 8 22.01 17.39 4.56
CA GLY A 8 21.95 17.40 6.01
C GLY A 8 20.61 16.90 6.56
N MET A 9 19.50 17.31 5.96
CA MET A 9 18.16 16.84 6.33
C MET A 9 18.01 15.32 6.15
N ILE A 10 18.46 14.77 5.03
CA ILE A 10 18.39 13.32 4.78
C ILE A 10 19.30 12.56 5.74
N ALA A 11 20.52 13.04 5.97
CA ALA A 11 21.50 12.40 6.86
C ALA A 11 21.03 12.34 8.32
N THR A 12 20.19 13.28 8.74
CA THR A 12 19.66 13.36 10.12
C THR A 12 18.22 12.88 10.25
N ALA A 13 17.59 12.44 9.15
CA ALA A 13 16.21 11.98 9.15
C ALA A 13 16.06 10.70 10.00
N THR A 14 15.03 10.70 10.85
CA THR A 14 14.63 9.51 11.61
C THR A 14 13.29 9.02 11.10
N PHE A 15 13.24 7.78 10.62
CA PHE A 15 12.02 7.17 10.13
C PHE A 15 11.26 6.49 11.27
N ARG A 16 10.03 6.90 11.50
CA ARG A 16 9.14 6.28 12.50
C ARG A 16 8.45 5.07 11.87
N THR A 17 9.21 3.99 11.73
CA THR A 17 8.78 2.77 11.01
C THR A 17 7.50 2.17 11.56
N ASP A 18 7.32 2.18 12.89
CA ASP A 18 6.09 1.66 13.53
C ASP A 18 4.86 2.49 13.16
N ALA A 19 4.98 3.82 13.14
CA ALA A 19 3.90 4.70 12.73
C ALA A 19 3.60 4.58 11.24
N MET A 20 4.62 4.37 10.41
CA MET A 20 4.48 4.14 8.97
C MET A 20 3.79 2.81 8.69
N ALA A 21 4.16 1.73 9.40
CA ALA A 21 3.51 0.43 9.26
C ALA A 21 2.03 0.53 9.65
N LYS A 22 1.72 1.14 10.79
CA LYS A 22 0.33 1.35 11.22
C LYS A 22 -0.48 2.14 10.20
N ALA A 23 0.07 3.22 9.64
CA ALA A 23 -0.62 4.02 8.65
C ALA A 23 -0.83 3.27 7.32
N ALA A 24 0.09 2.37 6.95
CA ALA A 24 -0.06 1.53 5.75
C ALA A 24 -1.19 0.50 5.88
N ASP A 25 -1.51 0.08 7.10
CA ASP A 25 -2.56 -0.90 7.40
C ASP A 25 -3.92 -0.23 7.71
N GLU A 26 -4.02 1.09 7.64
CA GLU A 26 -5.28 1.79 7.87
C GLU A 26 -6.34 1.42 6.82
N SER A 27 -7.59 1.31 7.26
CA SER A 27 -8.74 0.79 6.49
C SER A 27 -8.95 1.43 5.11
N ALA A 28 -8.63 2.72 4.97
CA ALA A 28 -8.79 3.43 3.70
C ALA A 28 -7.88 2.86 2.58
N ALA A 29 -6.69 2.36 2.92
CA ALA A 29 -5.80 1.72 1.94
C ALA A 29 -6.35 0.35 1.51
N GLY A 30 -6.95 -0.42 2.42
CA GLY A 30 -7.52 -1.74 2.15
C GLY A 30 -8.77 -1.69 1.26
N ALA A 31 -9.54 -0.60 1.27
CA ALA A 31 -10.72 -0.46 0.42
C ALA A 31 -10.39 -0.61 -1.09
N THR A 32 -9.23 -0.11 -1.52
CA THR A 32 -8.77 -0.29 -2.91
C THR A 32 -8.49 -1.76 -3.23
N ASP A 33 -7.92 -2.50 -2.30
CA ASP A 33 -7.60 -3.92 -2.48
C ASP A 33 -8.87 -4.76 -2.60
N LEU A 34 -9.94 -4.40 -1.87
CA LEU A 34 -11.26 -5.02 -2.01
C LEU A 34 -11.88 -4.76 -3.39
N ALA A 35 -11.77 -3.54 -3.90
CA ALA A 35 -12.26 -3.21 -5.24
C ALA A 35 -11.50 -4.00 -6.31
N ASP A 36 -10.17 -4.08 -6.21
CA ASP A 36 -9.33 -4.87 -7.11
C ASP A 36 -9.66 -6.38 -7.03
N PHE A 37 -9.98 -6.89 -5.85
CA PHE A 37 -10.42 -8.27 -5.66
C PHE A 37 -11.69 -8.57 -6.47
N LEU A 38 -12.72 -7.72 -6.35
CA LEU A 38 -13.96 -7.87 -7.08
C LEU A 38 -13.77 -7.73 -8.60
N VAL A 39 -12.93 -6.80 -9.05
CA VAL A 39 -12.61 -6.63 -10.48
C VAL A 39 -11.91 -7.86 -11.04
N ARG A 40 -10.98 -8.47 -10.31
CA ARG A 40 -10.32 -9.73 -10.69
C ARG A 40 -11.31 -10.90 -10.74
N ALA A 41 -12.36 -10.86 -9.92
CA ALA A 41 -13.47 -11.82 -9.98
C ALA A 41 -14.43 -11.57 -11.15
N GLY A 42 -14.20 -10.53 -11.97
CA GLY A 42 -14.97 -10.22 -13.17
C GLY A 42 -16.06 -9.14 -12.99
N MET A 43 -16.13 -8.52 -11.82
CA MET A 43 -17.07 -7.42 -11.58
C MET A 43 -16.60 -6.14 -12.28
N PRO A 44 -17.49 -5.39 -12.98
CA PRO A 44 -17.14 -4.09 -13.54
C PRO A 44 -16.65 -3.14 -12.43
N PHE A 45 -15.62 -2.35 -12.68
CA PHE A 45 -15.02 -1.45 -11.69
C PHE A 45 -16.03 -0.53 -11.00
N ARG A 46 -17.00 0.02 -11.74
CA ARG A 46 -18.05 0.88 -11.15
C ARG A 46 -18.87 0.15 -10.09
N ASP A 47 -19.21 -1.11 -10.34
CA ASP A 47 -20.02 -1.92 -9.43
C ASP A 47 -19.18 -2.36 -8.23
N ALA A 48 -17.94 -2.79 -8.46
CA ALA A 48 -16.98 -3.11 -7.41
C ALA A 48 -16.77 -1.92 -6.46
N HIS A 49 -16.58 -0.72 -7.00
CA HIS A 49 -16.44 0.49 -6.21
C HIS A 49 -17.70 0.80 -5.38
N ALA A 50 -18.91 0.59 -5.94
CA ALA A 50 -20.15 0.81 -5.21
C ALA A 50 -20.33 -0.20 -4.05
N VAL A 51 -19.99 -1.48 -4.27
CA VAL A 51 -20.01 -2.51 -3.23
C VAL A 51 -19.05 -2.13 -2.09
N VAL A 52 -17.81 -1.82 -2.40
CA VAL A 52 -16.81 -1.45 -1.40
C VAL A 52 -17.19 -0.17 -0.64
N ALA A 53 -17.75 0.83 -1.33
CA ALA A 53 -18.22 2.06 -0.69
C ALA A 53 -19.33 1.79 0.35
N ASN A 54 -20.21 0.83 0.09
CA ASN A 54 -21.23 0.42 1.04
C ASN A 54 -20.61 -0.29 2.26
N VAL A 55 -19.67 -1.21 2.05
CA VAL A 55 -18.97 -1.92 3.12
C VAL A 55 -18.19 -0.95 4.02
N VAL A 56 -17.48 0.02 3.41
CA VAL A 56 -16.78 1.06 4.18
C VAL A 56 -17.76 1.92 4.99
N ARG A 57 -18.89 2.30 4.40
CA ARG A 57 -19.91 3.07 5.11
C ARG A 57 -20.48 2.28 6.29
N GLU A 58 -20.82 1.02 6.09
CA GLU A 58 -21.33 0.15 7.13
C GLU A 58 -20.32 -0.02 8.28
N SER A 59 -19.05 -0.20 7.98
CA SER A 59 -17.97 -0.23 8.98
C SER A 59 -17.94 1.06 9.82
N ILE A 60 -18.10 2.23 9.19
CA ILE A 60 -18.13 3.53 9.88
C ILE A 60 -19.40 3.65 10.75
N ASP A 61 -20.55 3.29 10.21
CA ASP A 61 -21.85 3.48 10.86
C ASP A 61 -22.03 2.53 12.05
N THR A 62 -21.50 1.31 11.96
CA THR A 62 -21.61 0.28 13.01
C THR A 62 -20.46 0.30 14.01
N GLY A 63 -19.32 0.90 13.65
CA GLY A 63 -18.07 0.84 14.41
C GLY A 63 -17.35 -0.52 14.34
N GLN A 64 -17.82 -1.45 13.52
CA GLN A 64 -17.12 -2.70 13.22
C GLN A 64 -15.89 -2.43 12.37
N THR A 65 -14.90 -3.31 12.44
CA THR A 65 -13.74 -3.21 11.56
C THR A 65 -14.13 -3.48 10.12
N LEU A 66 -13.40 -2.90 9.18
CA LEU A 66 -13.62 -3.15 7.76
C LEU A 66 -13.53 -4.66 7.42
N ALA A 67 -12.64 -5.39 8.09
CA ALA A 67 -12.48 -6.83 7.89
C ALA A 67 -13.71 -7.62 8.34
N GLU A 68 -14.33 -7.28 9.47
CA GLU A 68 -15.55 -7.92 9.97
C GLU A 68 -16.69 -7.72 8.98
N VAL A 69 -16.97 -6.47 8.58
CA VAL A 69 -18.04 -6.19 7.61
C VAL A 69 -17.75 -6.85 6.25
N THR A 70 -16.50 -6.84 5.80
CA THR A 70 -16.09 -7.50 4.55
C THR A 70 -16.38 -9.00 4.59
N SER A 71 -16.11 -9.66 5.71
CA SER A 71 -16.31 -11.11 5.84
C SER A 71 -17.77 -11.55 5.72
N GLU A 72 -18.70 -10.67 6.04
CA GLU A 72 -20.15 -10.90 6.01
C GLU A 72 -20.80 -10.40 4.71
N ALA A 73 -20.09 -9.61 3.91
CA ALA A 73 -20.63 -9.01 2.70
C ALA A 73 -20.80 -10.04 1.56
N GLU A 74 -21.95 -10.01 0.87
CA GLU A 74 -22.40 -10.99 -0.13
C GLU A 74 -21.39 -11.29 -1.25
N HIS A 75 -20.63 -10.29 -1.70
CA HIS A 75 -19.71 -10.44 -2.83
C HIS A 75 -18.23 -10.55 -2.45
N LEU A 76 -17.91 -10.48 -1.16
CA LEU A 76 -16.54 -10.41 -0.65
C LEU A 76 -16.17 -11.66 0.17
N GLY A 77 -16.71 -11.80 1.36
CA GLY A 77 -16.47 -12.96 2.22
C GLY A 77 -15.09 -13.00 2.86
N ALA A 78 -14.77 -14.15 3.47
CA ALA A 78 -13.55 -14.34 4.25
C ALA A 78 -12.25 -14.18 3.45
N ASP A 79 -12.24 -14.55 2.17
CA ASP A 79 -11.05 -14.44 1.31
C ASP A 79 -10.69 -12.96 1.06
N ALA A 80 -11.70 -12.12 0.82
CA ALA A 80 -11.49 -10.69 0.69
C ALA A 80 -11.09 -10.04 2.02
N ALA A 81 -11.71 -10.45 3.12
CA ALA A 81 -11.37 -9.96 4.45
C ALA A 81 -9.90 -10.27 4.83
N ALA A 82 -9.36 -11.41 4.39
CA ALA A 82 -7.96 -11.77 4.61
C ALA A 82 -6.97 -10.78 3.96
N LEU A 83 -7.36 -10.07 2.90
CA LEU A 83 -6.53 -9.03 2.27
C LEU A 83 -6.30 -7.82 3.18
N LEU A 84 -7.18 -7.63 4.16
CA LEU A 84 -7.12 -6.53 5.13
C LEU A 84 -6.26 -6.86 6.36
N ALA A 85 -5.68 -8.05 6.41
CA ALA A 85 -4.77 -8.41 7.50
C ALA A 85 -3.50 -7.53 7.47
N PRO A 86 -2.93 -7.19 8.64
CA PRO A 86 -1.77 -6.34 8.74
C PRO A 86 -0.61 -6.81 7.86
N GLY A 87 -0.03 -5.90 7.08
CA GLY A 87 1.08 -6.18 6.17
C GLY A 87 0.72 -6.88 4.85
N VAL A 88 -0.51 -7.35 4.66
CA VAL A 88 -0.92 -8.02 3.42
C VAL A 88 -1.02 -7.03 2.27
N GLY A 89 -1.66 -5.88 2.47
CA GLY A 89 -1.88 -4.88 1.43
C GLY A 89 -0.59 -4.41 0.75
N ILE A 90 0.51 -4.23 1.51
CA ILE A 90 1.79 -3.83 0.95
C ILE A 90 2.41 -4.93 0.04
N GLN A 91 2.18 -6.21 0.34
CA GLN A 91 2.68 -7.32 -0.48
C GLN A 91 2.00 -7.40 -1.84
N LEU A 92 0.77 -6.88 -1.96
CA LEU A 92 0.01 -6.87 -3.21
C LEU A 92 0.53 -5.82 -4.21
N ARG A 93 1.35 -4.87 -3.78
CA ARG A 93 1.92 -3.79 -4.61
C ARG A 93 3.11 -4.30 -5.44
N SER A 94 2.84 -5.16 -6.43
CA SER A 94 3.87 -5.87 -7.20
C SER A 94 4.20 -5.27 -8.57
N SER A 95 3.48 -4.26 -9.04
CA SER A 95 3.74 -3.60 -10.31
C SER A 95 5.11 -2.91 -10.33
N PRO A 96 5.79 -2.79 -11.49
CA PRO A 96 7.03 -2.03 -11.60
C PRO A 96 6.87 -0.60 -11.06
N GLY A 97 7.77 -0.18 -10.16
CA GLY A 97 7.69 1.13 -9.51
C GLY A 97 6.76 1.22 -8.31
N ALA A 98 6.03 0.15 -7.96
CA ALA A 98 5.15 0.12 -6.79
C ALA A 98 5.94 0.04 -5.47
N SER A 99 5.23 0.24 -4.36
CA SER A 99 5.80 0.31 -3.01
C SER A 99 5.95 -1.05 -2.31
N GLY A 100 5.62 -2.17 -2.97
CA GLY A 100 5.81 -3.49 -2.40
C GLY A 100 7.27 -3.91 -2.30
N PRO A 101 7.60 -4.91 -1.45
CA PRO A 101 8.99 -5.30 -1.18
C PRO A 101 9.79 -5.66 -2.44
N GLY A 102 9.20 -6.40 -3.38
CA GLY A 102 9.85 -6.78 -4.63
C GLY A 102 10.23 -5.59 -5.51
N PRO A 103 9.27 -4.75 -5.94
CA PRO A 103 9.57 -3.55 -6.71
C PRO A 103 10.54 -2.59 -6.02
N VAL A 104 10.42 -2.41 -4.70
CA VAL A 104 11.33 -1.56 -3.93
C VAL A 104 12.75 -2.10 -3.94
N ALA A 105 12.95 -3.42 -3.80
CA ALA A 105 14.27 -4.03 -3.89
C ALA A 105 14.92 -3.78 -5.26
N ILE A 106 14.17 -3.92 -6.34
CA ILE A 106 14.65 -3.65 -7.71
C ILE A 106 15.05 -2.16 -7.88
N GLN A 107 14.22 -1.25 -7.36
CA GLN A 107 14.50 0.19 -7.41
C GLN A 107 15.77 0.54 -6.60
N LEU A 108 15.93 -0.06 -5.42
CA LEU A 108 17.10 0.15 -4.57
C LEU A 108 18.39 -0.34 -5.24
N GLU A 109 18.35 -1.52 -5.87
CA GLU A 109 19.48 -2.07 -6.63
C GLU A 109 19.86 -1.14 -7.79
N SER A 110 18.88 -0.70 -8.59
CA SER A 110 19.08 0.23 -9.69
C SER A 110 19.68 1.56 -9.23
N ALA A 111 19.14 2.14 -8.13
CA ALA A 111 19.66 3.38 -7.58
C ALA A 111 21.09 3.23 -7.04
N THR A 112 21.39 2.09 -6.40
CA THR A 112 22.73 1.79 -5.88
C THR A 112 23.75 1.67 -7.02
N SER A 113 23.38 0.98 -8.09
CA SER A 113 24.23 0.84 -9.29
C SER A 113 24.51 2.19 -9.96
N ALA A 114 23.46 2.99 -10.16
CA ALA A 114 23.60 4.33 -10.72
C ALA A 114 24.48 5.24 -9.86
N LEU A 115 24.38 5.14 -8.54
CA LEU A 115 25.23 5.89 -7.61
C LEU A 115 26.71 5.44 -7.69
N ALA A 116 26.96 4.14 -7.86
CA ALA A 116 28.31 3.60 -8.01
C ALA A 116 28.96 4.10 -9.31
N GLU A 117 28.22 4.06 -10.42
CA GLU A 117 28.67 4.61 -11.71
C GLU A 117 28.97 6.11 -11.62
N LEU A 118 28.07 6.87 -10.98
CA LEU A 118 28.28 8.30 -10.79
C LEU A 118 29.55 8.60 -9.99
N LYS A 119 29.79 7.86 -8.89
CA LYS A 119 31.00 8.02 -8.08
C LYS A 119 32.27 7.66 -8.83
N ALA A 120 32.24 6.64 -9.68
CA ALA A 120 33.38 6.24 -10.51
C ALA A 120 33.76 7.29 -11.59
N ASN A 121 32.79 8.08 -12.02
CA ASN A 121 32.96 9.11 -13.06
C ASN A 121 33.21 10.53 -12.50
N LEU A 122 33.22 10.69 -11.18
CA LEU A 122 33.59 11.96 -10.55
C LEU A 122 35.10 12.12 -10.54
N PRO A 123 35.61 13.33 -10.91
CA PRO A 123 37.04 13.62 -10.92
C PRO A 123 37.65 13.66 -9.53
#